data_971de79239b5da512855315a3c196918
#
_entry.id   971de79239b5da512855315a3c196918
#
_cell.length_a   1.000
_cell.length_b   1.000
_cell.length_c   1.000
_cell.angle_alpha   90.00
_cell.angle_beta   90.00
_cell.angle_gamma   90.00
#
_symmetry.space_group_name_H-M   'P 1'
#
loop_
_entity.id
_entity.type
_entity.pdbx_description
1 polymer ?
#
loop_
_entity_poly.entity_id
_entity_poly.type
_entity_poly.pdbx_seq_one_letter_code
_entity_poly.pdbx_strand_id
1 'polypeptide(L)'
;LSTLNRSIGRSDRNVQGGEQDPAWGEIVCADNLTLMRELPDACCDLVYADPPFALDRAPSGPAPQAARFSSPGHGDLEGHLAFLEPRLIEMHRLLSARGSLYVHLDWRSVHHVKLMLDTVFGAKCFLNEIIWSYRTGGRPARWFMRKHDTILLYARQPGRHTFNRMRGGAYRTRDLQLTEEGQPYKSTRNGPIYFHAEGPILSDVWDIPFLSTVSKERTNYPTQKPEALLERIIQASSNEGDNVADFFCGSGTTLAVAKRLGRRWIGCDVNPDAVAIAKRRLAKVG
;
A
#
# COMPACT_ATOMS: atom_id res chain seq x y z
N LEU A 1 3.49 34.91 18.02
CA LEU A 1 2.25 35.20 18.73
C LEU A 1 1.21 35.70 17.73
N SER A 2 0.10 35.06 17.68
CA SER A 2 -1.19 35.36 17.03
C SER A 2 -1.33 34.99 15.55
N THR A 3 -2.42 34.24 15.32
CA THR A 3 -3.23 34.06 14.12
C THR A 3 -2.76 33.07 13.07
N LEU A 4 -3.19 31.82 13.26
CA LEU A 4 -3.63 30.96 12.16
C LEU A 4 -4.76 30.03 12.68
N ASN A 5 -5.89 30.67 12.97
CA ASN A 5 -7.18 30.00 13.14
C ASN A 5 -7.93 30.19 11.82
N ARG A 6 -8.01 29.16 11.01
CA ARG A 6 -9.01 29.04 9.93
C ARG A 6 -9.72 27.70 10.07
N SER A 7 -10.79 27.78 10.81
CA SER A 7 -12.13 27.25 10.61
C SER A 7 -12.25 26.10 9.59
N ILE A 8 -12.24 24.88 10.12
CA ILE A 8 -13.00 23.79 9.55
C ILE A 8 -14.47 24.17 9.80
N GLY A 9 -15.24 24.34 8.73
CA GLY A 9 -16.64 24.69 8.80
C GLY A 9 -17.42 23.65 9.63
N ARG A 10 -17.75 24.00 10.86
CA ARG A 10 -18.74 23.29 11.65
C ARG A 10 -20.11 23.58 11.04
N SER A 11 -20.63 22.61 10.33
CA SER A 11 -22.08 22.52 10.14
C SER A 11 -22.66 22.09 11.49
N ASP A 12 -23.49 22.95 12.09
CA ASP A 12 -24.25 22.66 13.30
C ASP A 12 -25.08 21.40 13.09
N ARG A 13 -24.64 20.31 13.69
CA ARG A 13 -25.45 19.10 13.90
C ARG A 13 -25.41 18.73 15.38
N ASN A 14 -26.62 18.68 15.95
CA ASN A 14 -26.99 18.29 17.29
C ASN A 14 -26.10 17.21 17.91
N VAL A 15 -25.54 17.52 19.06
CA VAL A 15 -24.78 16.62 19.94
C VAL A 15 -25.77 15.65 20.58
N GLN A 16 -25.89 14.47 20.01
CA GLN A 16 -26.24 13.25 20.75
C GLN A 16 -25.07 12.31 20.61
N GLY A 17 -24.51 11.82 21.73
CA GLY A 17 -23.27 11.06 21.83
C GLY A 17 -23.29 9.75 21.03
N GLY A 18 -22.86 9.83 19.77
CA GLY A 18 -22.49 8.73 18.91
C GLY A 18 -21.05 8.99 18.45
N GLU A 19 -20.18 8.01 18.52
CA GLU A 19 -18.85 8.04 17.90
C GLU A 19 -19.02 8.57 16.47
N GLN A 20 -18.41 9.72 16.18
CA GLN A 20 -18.47 10.30 14.83
C GLN A 20 -17.68 9.37 13.91
N ASP A 21 -18.36 8.75 12.96
CA ASP A 21 -17.73 7.97 11.90
C ASP A 21 -16.71 8.86 11.17
N PRO A 22 -15.46 8.42 10.97
CA PRO A 22 -14.45 9.21 10.28
C PRO A 22 -14.93 9.74 8.93
N ALA A 23 -14.43 10.89 8.50
CA ALA A 23 -14.77 11.46 7.19
C ALA A 23 -14.15 10.61 6.06
N TRP A 24 -14.76 9.45 5.80
CA TRP A 24 -14.37 8.61 4.68
C TRP A 24 -14.65 9.31 3.34
N GLY A 25 -13.74 9.09 2.36
CA GLY A 25 -13.80 9.77 1.07
C GLY A 25 -12.99 11.05 1.01
N GLU A 26 -12.11 11.29 1.99
CA GLU A 26 -11.31 12.51 2.08
C GLU A 26 -9.80 12.27 1.99
N ILE A 27 -9.09 13.29 1.47
CA ILE A 27 -7.63 13.40 1.58
C ILE A 27 -7.30 14.60 2.42
N VAL A 28 -6.54 14.38 3.49
CA VAL A 28 -6.08 15.39 4.43
C VAL A 28 -4.63 15.78 4.13
N CYS A 29 -4.34 17.08 4.05
CA CYS A 29 -2.99 17.61 3.94
C CYS A 29 -2.47 17.92 5.35
N ALA A 30 -1.79 16.96 5.98
CA ALA A 30 -1.30 17.08 7.36
C ALA A 30 -0.17 16.09 7.64
N ASP A 31 0.49 16.21 8.80
CA ASP A 31 1.26 15.10 9.35
C ASP A 31 0.33 13.94 9.66
N ASN A 32 0.68 12.76 9.16
CA ASN A 32 -0.18 11.58 9.25
C ASN A 32 -0.35 11.06 10.69
N LEU A 33 0.65 11.27 11.56
CA LEU A 33 0.53 10.89 12.97
C LEU A 33 -0.54 11.71 13.69
N THR A 34 -0.68 12.99 13.33
CA THR A 34 -1.75 13.86 13.82
C THR A 34 -3.12 13.35 13.39
N LEU A 35 -3.31 13.08 12.10
CA LEU A 35 -4.57 12.52 11.61
C LEU A 35 -4.88 11.17 12.23
N MET A 36 -3.91 10.25 12.28
CA MET A 36 -4.13 8.92 12.84
C MET A 36 -4.62 8.97 14.29
N ARG A 37 -4.12 9.89 15.11
CA ARG A 37 -4.53 10.06 16.51
C ARG A 37 -5.96 10.59 16.69
N GLU A 38 -6.51 11.24 15.67
CA GLU A 38 -7.90 11.73 15.65
C GLU A 38 -8.89 10.64 15.24
N LEU A 39 -8.41 9.57 14.58
CA LEU A 39 -9.25 8.47 14.12
C LEU A 39 -9.55 7.49 15.25
N PRO A 40 -10.77 6.92 15.30
CA PRO A 40 -11.15 5.93 16.30
C PRO A 40 -10.37 4.62 16.14
N ASP A 41 -10.28 3.86 17.22
CA ASP A 41 -9.68 2.53 17.22
C ASP A 41 -10.43 1.58 16.30
N ALA A 42 -9.69 0.65 15.69
CA ALA A 42 -10.26 -0.43 14.89
C ALA A 42 -11.14 0.01 13.71
N CYS A 43 -10.93 1.21 13.17
CA CYS A 43 -11.74 1.80 12.09
C CYS A 43 -11.30 1.38 10.68
N CYS A 44 -10.11 0.78 10.49
CA CYS A 44 -9.56 0.42 9.19
C CYS A 44 -9.55 -1.10 8.99
N ASP A 45 -9.99 -1.59 7.83
CA ASP A 45 -9.90 -3.00 7.45
C ASP A 45 -8.63 -3.29 6.64
N LEU A 46 -8.08 -2.29 5.98
CA LEU A 46 -6.82 -2.38 5.27
C LEU A 46 -6.05 -1.06 5.40
N VAL A 47 -4.78 -1.15 5.77
CA VAL A 47 -3.82 -0.04 5.69
C VAL A 47 -2.71 -0.42 4.73
N TYR A 48 -2.47 0.42 3.73
CA TYR A 48 -1.26 0.39 2.91
C TYR A 48 -0.38 1.58 3.28
N ALA A 49 0.90 1.34 3.48
CA ALA A 49 1.87 2.37 3.81
C ALA A 49 3.11 2.26 2.92
N ASP A 50 3.42 3.32 2.20
CA ASP A 50 4.63 3.50 1.38
C ASP A 50 5.43 4.69 1.91
N PRO A 51 6.08 4.55 3.09
CA PRO A 51 6.79 5.65 3.72
C PRO A 51 8.00 6.08 2.88
N PRO A 52 8.50 7.32 3.06
CA PRO A 52 9.72 7.77 2.39
C PRO A 52 10.88 6.83 2.72
N PHE A 53 11.69 6.47 1.72
CA PHE A 53 12.80 5.53 1.91
C PHE A 53 13.96 6.18 2.69
N ALA A 54 14.56 5.41 3.59
CA ALA A 54 15.51 5.87 4.63
C ALA A 54 16.74 6.65 4.13
N LEU A 55 17.15 6.50 2.88
CA LEU A 55 18.41 7.03 2.36
C LEU A 55 18.25 7.67 0.98
N ASP A 56 17.09 8.20 0.65
CA ASP A 56 16.98 8.99 -0.55
C ASP A 56 17.77 10.28 -0.39
N ARG A 57 18.91 10.35 -1.08
CA ARG A 57 19.68 11.59 -1.18
C ARG A 57 18.77 12.67 -1.73
N ALA A 58 18.80 13.84 -1.10
CA ALA A 58 18.24 15.02 -1.75
C ALA A 58 18.75 15.05 -3.20
N PRO A 59 17.86 15.22 -4.20
CA PRO A 59 18.28 15.23 -5.60
C PRO A 59 19.40 16.24 -5.80
N SER A 60 20.54 15.80 -6.34
CA SER A 60 21.63 16.68 -6.73
C SER A 60 21.21 17.39 -8.01
N GLY A 61 20.66 18.61 -7.89
CA GLY A 61 20.20 19.43 -8.99
C GLY A 61 19.04 20.36 -8.59
N PRO A 62 18.56 21.25 -9.46
CA PRO A 62 17.34 22.01 -9.23
C PRO A 62 16.15 21.06 -9.25
N ALA A 63 15.87 20.46 -8.10
CA ALA A 63 14.74 19.58 -7.93
C ALA A 63 13.43 20.35 -8.06
N PRO A 64 12.39 19.75 -8.67
CA PRO A 64 11.05 20.29 -8.56
C PRO A 64 10.70 20.48 -7.08
N GLN A 65 9.95 21.52 -6.77
CA GLN A 65 9.59 21.92 -5.40
C GLN A 65 9.03 20.76 -4.55
N ALA A 66 8.39 19.79 -5.19
CA ALA A 66 7.89 18.54 -4.59
C ALA A 66 8.97 17.64 -3.96
N ALA A 67 10.24 17.73 -4.39
CA ALA A 67 11.34 16.92 -3.87
C ALA A 67 12.04 17.55 -2.64
N ARG A 68 11.59 18.73 -2.17
CA ARG A 68 12.19 19.47 -1.05
C ARG A 68 11.63 19.12 0.32
N PHE A 69 10.59 18.29 0.39
CA PHE A 69 10.07 17.82 1.66
C PHE A 69 10.94 16.67 2.17
N SER A 70 12.04 17.04 2.81
CA SER A 70 12.81 16.11 3.64
C SER A 70 11.93 15.72 4.82
N SER A 71 11.37 14.51 4.80
CA SER A 71 10.77 13.94 6.02
C SER A 71 11.84 13.91 7.10
N PRO A 72 11.51 14.16 8.37
CA PRO A 72 12.43 13.93 9.48
C PRO A 72 12.96 12.50 9.41
N GLY A 73 14.28 12.31 9.46
CA GLY A 73 14.90 10.98 9.28
C GLY A 73 15.58 10.76 7.92
N HIS A 74 15.61 11.76 7.03
CA HIS A 74 16.43 11.67 5.80
C HIS A 74 17.92 11.68 6.15
N GLY A 75 18.59 10.61 5.79
CA GLY A 75 20.05 10.51 5.83
C GLY A 75 20.62 9.47 6.77
N ASP A 76 19.87 8.98 7.77
CA ASP A 76 20.28 7.87 8.61
C ASP A 76 19.12 6.89 8.87
N LEU A 77 19.48 5.64 9.13
CA LEU A 77 18.53 4.57 9.40
C LEU A 77 17.83 4.77 10.75
N GLU A 78 18.53 5.24 11.76
CA GLU A 78 18.01 5.42 13.13
C GLU A 78 16.89 6.47 13.14
N GLY A 79 17.13 7.63 12.53
CA GLY A 79 16.10 8.67 12.40
C GLY A 79 14.89 8.20 11.57
N HIS A 80 15.10 7.37 10.54
CA HIS A 80 14.00 6.77 9.77
C HIS A 80 13.17 5.80 10.63
N LEU A 81 13.81 4.96 11.43
CA LEU A 81 13.12 4.04 12.33
C LEU A 81 12.36 4.80 13.42
N ALA A 82 12.96 5.81 14.03
CA ALA A 82 12.30 6.68 15.01
C ALA A 82 11.09 7.44 14.43
N PHE A 83 11.14 7.80 13.14
CA PHE A 83 10.00 8.39 12.42
C PHE A 83 8.88 7.37 12.19
N LEU A 84 9.20 6.12 11.86
CA LEU A 84 8.21 5.10 11.53
C LEU A 84 7.52 4.51 12.77
N GLU A 85 8.25 4.27 13.86
CA GLU A 85 7.76 3.55 15.03
C GLU A 85 6.41 4.07 15.55
N PRO A 86 6.23 5.36 15.88
CA PRO A 86 4.96 5.86 16.39
C PRO A 86 3.83 5.73 15.37
N ARG A 87 4.14 5.77 14.08
CA ARG A 87 3.18 5.60 12.99
C ARG A 87 2.70 4.17 12.83
N LEU A 88 3.60 3.20 12.97
CA LEU A 88 3.26 1.78 12.95
C LEU A 88 2.43 1.37 14.17
N ILE A 89 2.69 1.96 15.33
CA ILE A 89 1.88 1.78 16.54
C ILE A 89 0.45 2.30 16.30
N GLU A 90 0.29 3.49 15.72
CA GLU A 90 -1.03 4.03 15.40
C GLU A 90 -1.74 3.21 14.33
N MET A 91 -1.05 2.79 13.25
CA MET A 91 -1.64 1.92 12.23
C MET A 91 -2.14 0.60 12.84
N HIS A 92 -1.40 0.02 13.80
CA HIS A 92 -1.84 -1.17 14.53
C HIS A 92 -3.11 -0.89 15.35
N ARG A 93 -3.21 0.25 16.04
CA ARG A 93 -4.40 0.67 16.81
C ARG A 93 -5.63 0.82 15.90
N LEU A 94 -5.44 1.43 14.72
CA LEU A 94 -6.50 1.72 13.76
C LEU A 94 -7.05 0.48 13.05
N LEU A 95 -6.28 -0.62 12.99
CA LEU A 95 -6.73 -1.83 12.31
C LEU A 95 -7.84 -2.55 13.10
N SER A 96 -8.93 -2.87 12.40
CA SER A 96 -9.99 -3.75 12.90
C SER A 96 -9.46 -5.16 13.17
N ALA A 97 -10.21 -5.98 13.91
CA ALA A 97 -9.81 -7.37 14.21
C ALA A 97 -9.59 -8.21 12.94
N ARG A 98 -10.19 -7.85 11.82
CA ARG A 98 -10.02 -8.50 10.51
C ARG A 98 -9.06 -7.75 9.58
N GLY A 99 -8.49 -6.66 10.07
CA GLY A 99 -7.64 -5.77 9.29
C GLY A 99 -6.24 -6.29 9.03
N SER A 100 -5.65 -5.81 7.95
CA SER A 100 -4.28 -6.10 7.53
C SER A 100 -3.49 -4.83 7.22
N LEU A 101 -2.18 -4.87 7.51
CA LEU A 101 -1.21 -3.83 7.17
C LEU A 101 -0.25 -4.33 6.10
N TYR A 102 -0.08 -3.54 5.05
CA TYR A 102 0.97 -3.70 4.06
C TYR A 102 1.96 -2.55 4.18
N VAL A 103 3.23 -2.84 4.44
CA VAL A 103 4.30 -1.82 4.50
C VAL A 103 5.28 -2.06 3.36
N HIS A 104 5.35 -1.09 2.45
CA HIS A 104 6.22 -1.13 1.28
C HIS A 104 7.58 -0.50 1.62
N LEU A 105 8.64 -1.24 1.42
CA LEU A 105 9.98 -0.89 1.87
C LEU A 105 11.02 -1.26 0.81
N ASP A 106 12.14 -0.55 0.86
CA ASP A 106 13.31 -0.93 0.10
C ASP A 106 14.26 -1.84 0.92
N TRP A 107 15.25 -2.39 0.24
CA TRP A 107 16.24 -3.30 0.80
C TRP A 107 17.04 -2.73 1.98
N ARG A 108 17.10 -1.39 2.15
CA ARG A 108 17.89 -0.71 3.19
C ARG A 108 17.22 -0.75 4.56
N SER A 109 15.91 -0.66 4.59
CA SER A 109 15.12 -0.54 5.82
C SER A 109 14.30 -1.76 6.16
N VAL A 110 13.96 -2.61 5.20
CA VAL A 110 12.99 -3.70 5.35
C VAL A 110 13.27 -4.62 6.55
N HIS A 111 14.52 -5.03 6.77
CA HIS A 111 14.84 -5.97 7.86
C HIS A 111 14.69 -5.32 9.24
N HIS A 112 15.03 -4.05 9.37
CA HIS A 112 14.87 -3.29 10.61
C HIS A 112 13.40 -3.00 10.92
N VAL A 113 12.65 -2.60 9.90
CA VAL A 113 11.19 -2.36 10.04
C VAL A 113 10.46 -3.67 10.32
N LYS A 114 10.92 -4.82 9.76
CA LYS A 114 10.38 -6.14 10.08
C LYS A 114 10.48 -6.45 11.58
N LEU A 115 11.64 -6.23 12.20
CA LEU A 115 11.83 -6.44 13.63
C LEU A 115 10.97 -5.48 14.48
N MET A 116 10.83 -4.24 14.05
CA MET A 116 9.94 -3.26 14.69
C MET A 116 8.47 -3.71 14.61
N LEU A 117 8.01 -4.17 13.46
CA LEU A 117 6.66 -4.69 13.27
C LEU A 117 6.42 -5.94 14.13
N ASP A 118 7.41 -6.82 14.28
CA ASP A 118 7.32 -7.96 15.20
C ASP A 118 7.14 -7.54 16.66
N THR A 119 7.72 -6.41 17.04
CA THR A 119 7.52 -5.84 18.38
C THR A 119 6.12 -5.24 18.54
N VAL A 120 5.63 -4.51 17.55
CA VAL A 120 4.34 -3.81 17.60
C VAL A 120 3.15 -4.78 17.44
N PHE A 121 3.22 -5.70 16.47
CA PHE A 121 2.13 -6.63 16.14
C PHE A 121 2.25 -7.99 16.84
N GLY A 122 3.48 -8.37 17.19
CA GLY A 122 3.84 -9.75 17.53
C GLY A 122 4.26 -10.55 16.29
N ALA A 123 5.33 -11.34 16.40
CA ALA A 123 5.88 -12.12 15.28
C ALA A 123 4.88 -13.10 14.64
N LYS A 124 3.89 -13.57 15.40
CA LYS A 124 2.83 -14.47 14.89
C LYS A 124 1.85 -13.76 13.94
N CYS A 125 1.81 -12.44 13.95
CA CYS A 125 0.96 -11.63 13.08
C CYS A 125 1.57 -11.40 11.68
N PHE A 126 2.84 -11.74 11.49
CA PHE A 126 3.51 -11.70 10.19
C PHE A 126 2.95 -12.82 9.30
N LEU A 127 2.48 -12.44 8.10
CA LEU A 127 1.90 -13.37 7.15
C LEU A 127 2.82 -13.65 5.96
N ASN A 128 3.31 -12.59 5.30
CA ASN A 128 4.15 -12.72 4.12
C ASN A 128 5.20 -11.61 4.02
N GLU A 129 6.35 -11.96 3.48
CA GLU A 129 7.27 -11.08 2.79
C GLU A 129 6.98 -11.16 1.30
N ILE A 130 6.36 -10.12 0.74
CA ILE A 130 6.00 -10.06 -0.66
C ILE A 130 7.14 -9.40 -1.43
N ILE A 131 7.63 -10.07 -2.45
CA ILE A 131 8.66 -9.57 -3.36
C ILE A 131 7.99 -8.99 -4.60
N TRP A 132 7.90 -7.66 -4.67
CA TRP A 132 7.47 -7.01 -5.90
C TRP A 132 8.65 -6.83 -6.84
N SER A 133 8.73 -7.70 -7.86
CA SER A 133 9.81 -7.69 -8.83
C SER A 133 9.47 -6.83 -10.05
N TYR A 134 10.49 -6.14 -10.58
CA TYR A 134 10.38 -5.27 -11.75
C TYR A 134 11.66 -5.30 -12.60
N ARG A 135 11.56 -4.90 -13.88
CA ARG A 135 12.67 -5.07 -14.85
C ARG A 135 13.55 -3.82 -15.02
N THR A 136 13.26 -2.72 -14.35
CA THR A 136 14.01 -1.46 -14.42
C THR A 136 15.20 -1.44 -13.46
N GLY A 137 16.12 -0.51 -13.65
CA GLY A 137 17.25 -0.28 -12.75
C GLY A 137 18.62 -0.36 -13.44
N GLY A 138 19.66 0.09 -12.72
CA GLY A 138 21.04 0.19 -13.22
C GLY A 138 21.72 -1.15 -13.45
N ARG A 139 22.93 -1.11 -14.03
CA ARG A 139 23.79 -2.29 -14.26
C ARG A 139 25.06 -2.17 -13.42
N PRO A 140 25.05 -2.52 -12.13
CA PRO A 140 26.24 -2.46 -11.29
C PRO A 140 27.28 -3.50 -11.73
N ALA A 141 28.57 -3.17 -11.55
CA ALA A 141 29.66 -4.07 -11.93
C ALA A 141 30.13 -5.01 -10.80
N ARG A 142 29.75 -4.73 -9.54
CA ARG A 142 30.32 -5.41 -8.36
C ARG A 142 29.30 -6.15 -7.49
N TRP A 143 27.99 -6.12 -7.84
CA TRP A 143 26.94 -6.83 -7.13
C TRP A 143 25.77 -7.13 -8.08
N PHE A 144 24.83 -7.95 -7.65
CA PHE A 144 23.63 -8.23 -8.44
C PHE A 144 22.72 -7.00 -8.53
N MET A 145 22.07 -6.84 -9.69
CA MET A 145 21.07 -5.77 -9.89
C MET A 145 19.91 -5.95 -8.92
N ARG A 146 19.58 -4.89 -8.18
CA ARG A 146 18.39 -4.84 -7.34
C ARG A 146 17.17 -4.61 -8.23
N LYS A 147 16.26 -5.56 -8.26
CA LYS A 147 15.12 -5.62 -9.17
C LYS A 147 13.81 -5.88 -8.43
N HIS A 148 13.76 -5.55 -7.16
CA HIS A 148 12.55 -5.69 -6.35
C HIS A 148 12.54 -4.68 -5.21
N ASP A 149 11.32 -4.39 -4.77
CA ASP A 149 11.03 -3.87 -3.44
C ASP A 149 10.32 -4.96 -2.63
N THR A 150 10.26 -4.78 -1.33
CA THR A 150 9.65 -5.71 -0.40
C THR A 150 8.41 -5.09 0.24
N ILE A 151 7.33 -5.87 0.32
CA ILE A 151 6.12 -5.46 1.02
C ILE A 151 5.87 -6.44 2.15
N LEU A 152 5.90 -5.97 3.39
CA LEU A 152 5.62 -6.78 4.58
C LEU A 152 4.12 -6.79 4.84
N LEU A 153 3.53 -7.98 4.95
CA LEU A 153 2.12 -8.17 5.27
C LEU A 153 1.95 -8.68 6.69
N TYR A 154 1.20 -7.92 7.49
CA TYR A 154 0.81 -8.25 8.84
C TYR A 154 -0.71 -8.26 8.99
N ALA A 155 -1.23 -9.24 9.73
CA ALA A 155 -2.62 -9.23 10.17
C ALA A 155 -2.75 -8.63 11.57
N ARG A 156 -3.84 -7.90 11.85
CA ARG A 156 -4.17 -7.47 13.24
C ARG A 156 -4.41 -8.67 14.14
N GLN A 157 -5.15 -9.68 13.63
CA GLN A 157 -5.38 -10.95 14.30
C GLN A 157 -5.28 -12.10 13.27
N PRO A 158 -4.23 -12.92 13.30
CA PRO A 158 -4.09 -14.05 12.40
C PRO A 158 -5.28 -15.02 12.50
N GLY A 159 -5.76 -15.49 11.35
CA GLY A 159 -6.94 -16.37 11.26
C GLY A 159 -8.29 -15.64 11.30
N ARG A 160 -8.34 -14.33 11.65
CA ARG A 160 -9.54 -13.50 11.54
C ARG A 160 -9.47 -12.47 10.42
N HIS A 161 -8.26 -12.20 9.90
CA HIS A 161 -8.04 -11.22 8.84
C HIS A 161 -8.76 -11.61 7.56
N THR A 162 -9.22 -10.60 6.83
CA THR A 162 -9.77 -10.78 5.48
C THR A 162 -8.66 -11.19 4.52
N PHE A 163 -8.83 -12.33 3.84
CA PHE A 163 -7.94 -12.76 2.78
C PHE A 163 -8.70 -13.48 1.67
N ASN A 164 -8.83 -12.81 0.55
CA ASN A 164 -9.48 -13.34 -0.66
C ASN A 164 -8.40 -14.02 -1.52
N ARG A 165 -8.50 -15.33 -1.65
CA ARG A 165 -7.55 -16.12 -2.45
C ARG A 165 -7.65 -15.73 -3.92
N MET A 166 -6.56 -15.26 -4.49
CA MET A 166 -6.49 -14.84 -5.88
C MET A 166 -5.79 -15.86 -6.76
N ARG A 167 -6.20 -15.92 -8.01
CA ARG A 167 -5.59 -16.76 -9.05
C ARG A 167 -5.09 -15.87 -10.20
N GLY A 168 -4.15 -16.41 -10.98
CA GLY A 168 -3.66 -15.72 -12.16
C GLY A 168 -2.29 -16.19 -12.61
N GLY A 169 -1.86 -15.65 -13.76
CA GLY A 169 -0.61 -16.03 -14.39
C GLY A 169 -0.68 -17.40 -15.08
N ALA A 170 0.47 -17.83 -15.58
CA ALA A 170 0.59 -19.10 -16.30
C ALA A 170 1.12 -20.20 -15.36
N TYR A 171 0.62 -21.42 -15.53
CA TYR A 171 1.20 -22.58 -14.90
C TYR A 171 2.62 -22.82 -15.44
N ARG A 172 3.58 -23.06 -14.54
CA ARG A 172 4.98 -23.40 -14.89
C ARG A 172 5.16 -24.90 -15.19
N THR A 173 4.08 -25.59 -15.51
CA THR A 173 4.07 -27.02 -15.83
C THR A 173 4.36 -27.20 -17.31
N ARG A 174 5.32 -28.08 -17.66
CA ARG A 174 5.56 -28.50 -19.05
C ARG A 174 4.41 -29.39 -19.53
N ASP A 175 4.17 -29.40 -20.84
CA ASP A 175 3.17 -30.25 -21.51
C ASP A 175 1.73 -30.01 -21.03
N LEU A 176 1.41 -28.76 -20.72
CA LEU A 176 0.05 -28.34 -20.40
C LEU A 176 -0.78 -28.33 -21.70
N GLN A 177 -1.92 -29.00 -21.67
CA GLN A 177 -2.91 -29.09 -22.75
C GLN A 177 -4.19 -28.38 -22.30
N LEU A 178 -5.08 -28.10 -23.24
CA LEU A 178 -6.42 -27.55 -22.98
C LEU A 178 -7.47 -28.58 -23.42
N THR A 179 -8.54 -28.74 -22.64
CA THR A 179 -9.75 -29.44 -23.08
C THR A 179 -10.47 -28.62 -24.14
N GLU A 180 -11.50 -29.18 -24.76
CA GLU A 180 -12.36 -28.44 -25.70
C GLU A 180 -13.04 -27.22 -25.08
N GLU A 181 -13.34 -27.29 -23.76
CA GLU A 181 -13.90 -26.19 -22.99
C GLU A 181 -12.83 -25.20 -22.47
N GLY A 182 -11.56 -25.38 -22.85
CA GLY A 182 -10.46 -24.48 -22.47
C GLY A 182 -9.89 -24.72 -21.07
N GLN A 183 -10.24 -25.81 -20.39
CA GLN A 183 -9.68 -26.12 -19.08
C GLN A 183 -8.25 -26.69 -19.22
N PRO A 184 -7.24 -26.13 -18.52
CA PRO A 184 -5.89 -26.65 -18.55
C PRO A 184 -5.79 -28.03 -17.89
N TYR A 185 -5.07 -28.95 -18.51
CA TYR A 185 -4.78 -30.26 -17.93
C TYR A 185 -3.39 -30.78 -18.36
N LYS A 186 -2.89 -31.74 -17.64
CA LYS A 186 -1.68 -32.49 -17.97
C LYS A 186 -1.97 -33.97 -17.96
N SER A 187 -1.63 -34.67 -19.05
CA SER A 187 -1.70 -36.12 -19.08
C SER A 187 -0.60 -36.74 -18.22
N THR A 188 -0.97 -37.72 -17.39
CA THR A 188 -0.03 -38.51 -16.59
C THR A 188 -0.31 -40.00 -16.77
N ARG A 189 0.60 -40.87 -16.31
CA ARG A 189 0.40 -42.32 -16.32
C ARG A 189 -0.83 -42.78 -15.54
N ASN A 190 -1.25 -41.97 -14.54
CA ASN A 190 -2.39 -42.29 -13.66
C ASN A 190 -3.67 -41.53 -14.10
N GLY A 191 -3.69 -40.98 -15.31
CA GLY A 191 -4.80 -40.19 -15.85
C GLY A 191 -4.50 -38.69 -15.89
N PRO A 192 -5.42 -37.87 -16.42
CA PRO A 192 -5.26 -36.44 -16.54
C PRO A 192 -5.37 -35.74 -15.18
N ILE A 193 -4.51 -34.76 -14.95
CA ILE A 193 -4.60 -33.81 -13.83
C ILE A 193 -5.12 -32.49 -14.39
N TYR A 194 -6.28 -32.05 -13.91
CA TYR A 194 -6.91 -30.81 -14.32
C TYR A 194 -6.46 -29.64 -13.44
N PHE A 195 -6.28 -28.49 -14.06
CA PHE A 195 -5.89 -27.25 -13.42
C PHE A 195 -7.03 -26.24 -13.50
N HIS A 196 -6.99 -25.23 -12.66
CA HIS A 196 -8.00 -24.18 -12.65
C HIS A 196 -7.84 -23.27 -13.90
N ALA A 197 -8.93 -22.92 -14.60
CA ALA A 197 -8.87 -22.13 -15.83
C ALA A 197 -8.26 -20.72 -15.61
N GLU A 198 -8.51 -20.10 -14.46
CA GLU A 198 -7.97 -18.77 -14.12
C GLU A 198 -6.47 -18.79 -13.74
N GLY A 199 -5.82 -19.95 -13.75
CA GLY A 199 -4.43 -20.07 -13.41
C GLY A 199 -4.15 -20.55 -11.97
N PRO A 200 -2.87 -20.60 -11.58
CA PRO A 200 -2.44 -20.99 -10.23
C PRO A 200 -2.87 -19.98 -9.17
N ILE A 201 -2.88 -20.40 -7.91
CA ILE A 201 -2.96 -19.45 -6.79
C ILE A 201 -1.74 -18.54 -6.84
N LEU A 202 -1.95 -17.23 -6.67
CA LEU A 202 -0.85 -16.27 -6.66
C LEU A 202 0.09 -16.54 -5.48
N SER A 203 1.39 -16.46 -5.76
CA SER A 203 2.45 -16.50 -4.75
C SER A 203 2.77 -15.11 -4.22
N ASP A 204 3.69 -15.03 -3.28
CA ASP A 204 4.24 -13.80 -2.72
C ASP A 204 5.35 -13.16 -3.58
N VAL A 205 5.68 -13.74 -4.72
CA VAL A 205 6.58 -13.12 -5.72
C VAL A 205 5.73 -12.55 -6.85
N TRP A 206 5.69 -11.22 -6.95
CA TRP A 206 4.83 -10.48 -7.88
C TRP A 206 5.65 -9.84 -9.00
N ASP A 207 5.47 -10.31 -10.22
CA ASP A 207 6.03 -9.67 -11.43
C ASP A 207 4.99 -8.68 -11.98
N ILE A 208 5.01 -7.45 -11.43
CA ILE A 208 4.14 -6.35 -11.85
C ILE A 208 5.05 -5.25 -12.41
N PRO A 209 4.89 -4.85 -13.67
CA PRO A 209 5.73 -3.83 -14.28
C PRO A 209 5.67 -2.49 -13.54
N PHE A 210 6.80 -1.81 -13.46
CA PHE A 210 6.85 -0.40 -13.07
C PHE A 210 6.10 0.46 -14.07
N LEU A 211 5.61 1.62 -13.63
CA LEU A 211 4.95 2.58 -14.51
C LEU A 211 5.90 3.06 -15.60
N SER A 212 5.58 2.77 -16.86
CA SER A 212 6.29 3.33 -17.98
C SER A 212 6.06 4.84 -18.08
N THR A 213 6.97 5.54 -18.77
CA THR A 213 6.86 6.99 -19.00
C THR A 213 5.64 7.37 -19.86
N VAL A 214 5.11 6.42 -20.62
CA VAL A 214 3.95 6.59 -21.51
C VAL A 214 2.66 5.99 -20.96
N SER A 215 2.66 5.51 -19.70
CA SER A 215 1.46 4.94 -19.10
C SER A 215 0.36 5.99 -18.92
N LYS A 216 -0.87 5.63 -19.29
CA LYS A 216 -2.06 6.51 -19.16
C LYS A 216 -2.43 6.83 -17.71
N GLU A 217 -2.05 5.96 -16.75
CA GLU A 217 -2.28 6.18 -15.32
C GLU A 217 -1.25 7.12 -14.68
N ARG A 218 -0.22 7.52 -15.42
CA ARG A 218 0.87 8.34 -14.91
C ARG A 218 0.41 9.76 -14.59
N THR A 219 0.64 10.20 -13.34
CA THR A 219 0.34 11.56 -12.86
C THR A 219 1.57 12.47 -12.85
N ASN A 220 2.73 11.99 -13.29
CA ASN A 220 4.05 12.63 -13.17
C ASN A 220 4.54 12.81 -11.71
N TYR A 221 3.91 12.16 -10.76
CA TYR A 221 4.44 12.06 -9.40
C TYR A 221 5.60 11.05 -9.37
N PRO A 222 6.78 11.42 -8.84
CA PRO A 222 8.02 10.63 -9.03
C PRO A 222 7.94 9.20 -8.49
N THR A 223 7.27 8.99 -7.36
CA THR A 223 7.20 7.71 -6.63
C THR A 223 5.85 7.00 -6.81
N GLN A 224 5.06 7.38 -7.83
CA GLN A 224 3.76 6.76 -8.09
C GLN A 224 3.89 5.26 -8.27
N LYS A 225 3.12 4.49 -7.51
CA LYS A 225 3.00 3.04 -7.67
C LYS A 225 1.99 2.68 -8.76
N PRO A 226 2.16 1.54 -9.47
CA PRO A 226 1.19 1.08 -10.47
C PRO A 226 -0.13 0.67 -9.82
N GLU A 227 -1.26 0.98 -10.49
CA GLU A 227 -2.60 0.60 -10.00
C GLU A 227 -2.74 -0.91 -9.83
N ALA A 228 -2.16 -1.71 -10.72
CA ALA A 228 -2.20 -3.17 -10.64
C ALA A 228 -1.61 -3.73 -9.33
N LEU A 229 -0.62 -3.05 -8.73
CA LEU A 229 -0.06 -3.43 -7.43
C LEU A 229 -1.09 -3.22 -6.32
N LEU A 230 -1.70 -2.02 -6.28
CA LEU A 230 -2.68 -1.66 -5.24
C LEU A 230 -3.99 -2.43 -5.43
N GLU A 231 -4.40 -2.70 -6.67
CA GLU A 231 -5.57 -3.53 -6.96
C GLU A 231 -5.43 -4.94 -6.37
N ARG A 232 -4.26 -5.57 -6.55
CA ARG A 232 -3.97 -6.87 -5.95
C ARG A 232 -4.04 -6.84 -4.42
N ILE A 233 -3.44 -5.84 -3.79
CA ILE A 233 -3.45 -5.67 -2.32
C ILE A 233 -4.89 -5.48 -1.82
N ILE A 234 -5.64 -4.56 -2.42
CA ILE A 234 -6.99 -4.20 -1.98
C ILE A 234 -7.96 -5.37 -2.17
N GLN A 235 -7.90 -6.05 -3.33
CA GLN A 235 -8.74 -7.22 -3.59
C GLN A 235 -8.41 -8.38 -2.65
N ALA A 236 -7.12 -8.62 -2.36
CA ALA A 236 -6.71 -9.72 -1.48
C ALA A 236 -7.17 -9.50 -0.03
N SER A 237 -7.13 -8.28 0.48
CA SER A 237 -7.28 -8.03 1.93
C SER A 237 -8.41 -7.09 2.30
N SER A 238 -9.38 -6.89 1.41
CA SER A 238 -10.61 -6.17 1.71
C SER A 238 -11.77 -6.65 0.83
N ASN A 239 -13.00 -6.33 1.25
CA ASN A 239 -14.23 -6.54 0.49
C ASN A 239 -14.86 -5.18 0.12
N GLU A 240 -15.86 -5.18 -0.75
CA GLU A 240 -16.64 -3.99 -1.05
C GLU A 240 -17.27 -3.42 0.23
N GLY A 241 -17.21 -2.10 0.39
CA GLY A 241 -17.65 -1.39 1.59
C GLY A 241 -16.64 -1.35 2.73
N ASP A 242 -15.55 -2.13 2.69
CA ASP A 242 -14.50 -2.09 3.71
C ASP A 242 -13.70 -0.77 3.68
N ASN A 243 -13.10 -0.44 4.81
CA ASN A 243 -12.37 0.80 5.05
C ASN A 243 -10.88 0.63 4.73
N VAL A 244 -10.41 1.34 3.71
CA VAL A 244 -9.01 1.34 3.24
C VAL A 244 -8.34 2.67 3.57
N ALA A 245 -7.19 2.64 4.23
CA ALA A 245 -6.42 3.84 4.56
C ALA A 245 -5.02 3.82 3.94
N ASP A 246 -4.55 5.00 3.52
CA ASP A 246 -3.18 5.25 3.07
C ASP A 246 -2.68 6.56 3.67
N PHE A 247 -1.83 6.46 4.70
CA PHE A 247 -1.31 7.61 5.43
C PHE A 247 -0.01 8.20 4.82
N PHE A 248 0.42 7.68 3.67
CA PHE A 248 1.51 8.19 2.84
C PHE A 248 1.06 8.24 1.38
N CYS A 249 -0.14 8.80 1.12
CA CYS A 249 -0.89 8.53 -0.10
C CYS A 249 -0.26 9.09 -1.39
N GLY A 250 0.68 10.02 -1.30
CA GLY A 250 1.37 10.59 -2.45
C GLY A 250 0.38 11.04 -3.54
N SER A 251 0.51 10.43 -4.73
CA SER A 251 -0.41 10.70 -5.86
C SER A 251 -1.79 10.05 -5.75
N GLY A 252 -2.11 9.39 -4.62
CA GLY A 252 -3.42 8.81 -4.34
C GLY A 252 -3.76 7.54 -5.12
N THR A 253 -2.76 6.72 -5.50
CA THR A 253 -3.02 5.48 -6.24
C THR A 253 -3.89 4.52 -5.45
N THR A 254 -3.55 4.28 -4.18
CA THR A 254 -4.32 3.42 -3.27
C THR A 254 -5.78 3.87 -3.18
N LEU A 255 -5.99 5.17 -2.99
CA LEU A 255 -7.31 5.75 -2.81
C LEU A 255 -8.17 5.67 -4.08
N ALA A 256 -7.54 5.91 -5.25
CA ALA A 256 -8.22 5.81 -6.54
C ALA A 256 -8.66 4.36 -6.83
N VAL A 257 -7.80 3.40 -6.53
CA VAL A 257 -8.13 1.97 -6.68
C VAL A 257 -9.18 1.54 -5.67
N ALA A 258 -9.07 1.96 -4.41
CA ALA A 258 -10.07 1.68 -3.37
C ALA A 258 -11.45 2.20 -3.78
N LYS A 259 -11.54 3.47 -4.24
CA LYS A 259 -12.78 4.06 -4.76
C LYS A 259 -13.36 3.25 -5.91
N ARG A 260 -12.55 2.94 -6.93
CA ARG A 260 -12.98 2.15 -8.11
C ARG A 260 -13.51 0.77 -7.75
N LEU A 261 -12.95 0.17 -6.70
CA LEU A 261 -13.35 -1.16 -6.22
C LEU A 261 -14.49 -1.12 -5.17
N GLY A 262 -15.14 0.04 -4.95
CA GLY A 262 -16.25 0.18 -4.02
C GLY A 262 -15.88 0.14 -2.54
N ARG A 263 -14.62 0.44 -2.18
CA ARG A 263 -14.16 0.57 -0.79
C ARG A 263 -14.36 1.99 -0.29
N ARG A 264 -14.62 2.16 1.00
CA ARG A 264 -14.48 3.45 1.67
C ARG A 264 -12.99 3.73 1.83
N TRP A 265 -12.56 4.98 1.74
CA TRP A 265 -11.13 5.28 1.77
C TRP A 265 -10.85 6.59 2.51
N ILE A 266 -9.66 6.67 3.11
CA ILE A 266 -9.09 7.90 3.66
C ILE A 266 -7.61 7.95 3.32
N GLY A 267 -7.11 9.14 3.01
CA GLY A 267 -5.70 9.36 2.69
C GLY A 267 -5.12 10.59 3.36
N CYS A 268 -3.81 10.54 3.57
CA CYS A 268 -3.05 11.66 4.11
C CYS A 268 -1.70 11.79 3.42
N ASP A 269 -1.30 13.02 3.17
CA ASP A 269 0.08 13.34 2.79
C ASP A 269 0.45 14.73 3.33
N VAL A 270 1.69 14.92 3.72
CA VAL A 270 2.19 16.21 4.20
C VAL A 270 2.45 17.18 3.05
N ASN A 271 2.63 16.67 1.83
CA ASN A 271 2.94 17.45 0.64
C ASN A 271 1.65 17.96 -0.03
N PRO A 272 1.39 19.28 -0.04
CA PRO A 272 0.19 19.84 -0.66
C PRO A 272 0.09 19.58 -2.17
N ASP A 273 1.23 19.46 -2.88
CA ASP A 273 1.25 19.15 -4.31
C ASP A 273 0.81 17.70 -4.55
N ALA A 274 1.24 16.76 -3.72
CA ALA A 274 0.79 15.37 -3.74
C ALA A 274 -0.72 15.29 -3.52
N VAL A 275 -1.23 15.97 -2.50
CA VAL A 275 -2.67 16.05 -2.18
C VAL A 275 -3.46 16.65 -3.35
N ALA A 276 -2.97 17.71 -3.99
CA ALA A 276 -3.62 18.31 -5.15
C ALA A 276 -3.67 17.33 -6.36
N ILE A 277 -2.60 16.57 -6.60
CA ILE A 277 -2.54 15.54 -7.63
C ILE A 277 -3.56 14.43 -7.31
N ALA A 278 -3.55 13.93 -6.08
CA ALA A 278 -4.45 12.86 -5.63
C ALA A 278 -5.94 13.28 -5.74
N LYS A 279 -6.30 14.50 -5.34
CA LYS A 279 -7.66 15.04 -5.50
C LYS A 279 -8.10 15.09 -6.97
N ARG A 280 -7.20 15.57 -7.88
CA ARG A 280 -7.49 15.57 -9.32
C ARG A 280 -7.65 14.16 -9.90
N ARG A 281 -6.88 13.18 -9.39
CA ARG A 281 -7.00 11.77 -9.80
C ARG A 281 -8.34 11.20 -9.36
N LEU A 282 -8.71 11.38 -8.10
CA LEU A 282 -9.96 10.89 -7.53
C LEU A 282 -11.22 11.49 -8.17
N ALA A 283 -11.15 12.74 -8.62
CA ALA A 283 -12.25 13.37 -9.37
C ALA A 283 -12.54 12.70 -10.72
N LYS A 284 -11.59 11.94 -11.28
CA LYS A 284 -11.73 11.20 -12.55
C LYS A 284 -12.20 9.75 -12.38
N VAL A 285 -12.21 9.26 -11.15
CA VAL A 285 -12.70 7.93 -10.81
C VAL A 285 -14.20 8.06 -10.52
N GLY A 286 -15.01 7.45 -11.38
CA GLY A 286 -16.48 7.43 -11.25
C GLY A 286 -16.93 6.59 -10.06
#